data_3622314aab7fb1829efe3ad7720597f8
#
_entry.id   3622314aab7fb1829efe3ad7720597f8
#
_cell.length_a   1.000
_cell.length_b   1.000
_cell.length_c   1.000
_cell.angle_alpha   90.00
_cell.angle_beta   90.00
_cell.angle_gamma   90.00
#
_symmetry.space_group_name_H-M   'P 1'
#
loop_
_entity.id
_entity.type
_entity.pdbx_description
1 polymer ?
#
loop_
_entity_poly.entity_id
_entity_poly.type
_entity_poly.pdbx_seq_one_letter_code
_entity_poly.pdbx_strand_id
1 'polypeptide(L)'
;MNTVAEVLNDATAKIAKSFDALKAQFAGLRTGKASPAMVDQIKVDYYGCPTPIKNLGTISTPEPRQIKIAPFDPTVIDAMNKAILAANIGVTPQSDGKVLRITVPELNEERRKEIVKVAKTQAEAQKVAMRNVRRDANDAVKKLEKDKKISEDDMKAGLDKIQKATDDGIAKIDAELKAKESEVMAV
;
A
#
# COMPACT_ATOMS: atom_id res chain seq x y z
N MET A 1 -4.13 -24.88 17.17
CA MET A 1 -5.47 -24.27 17.23
C MET A 1 -6.45 -25.32 17.71
N ASN A 2 -7.14 -25.06 18.80
CA ASN A 2 -8.02 -26.03 19.45
C ASN A 2 -9.50 -25.60 19.41
N THR A 3 -9.80 -24.41 18.93
CA THR A 3 -11.16 -23.85 18.85
C THR A 3 -11.44 -23.18 17.49
N VAL A 4 -12.72 -23.15 17.10
CA VAL A 4 -13.17 -22.43 15.88
C VAL A 4 -12.81 -20.94 15.98
N ALA A 5 -12.89 -20.35 17.16
CA ALA A 5 -12.56 -18.93 17.37
C ALA A 5 -11.09 -18.63 17.09
N GLU A 6 -10.16 -19.50 17.51
CA GLU A 6 -8.74 -19.34 17.20
C GLU A 6 -8.47 -19.42 15.68
N VAL A 7 -9.10 -20.39 15.00
CA VAL A 7 -8.97 -20.53 13.54
C VAL A 7 -9.51 -19.30 12.81
N LEU A 8 -10.67 -18.78 13.24
CA LEU A 8 -11.30 -17.60 12.65
C LEU A 8 -10.45 -16.34 12.86
N ASN A 9 -9.90 -16.16 14.07
CA ASN A 9 -9.03 -15.02 14.37
C ASN A 9 -7.75 -15.05 13.53
N ASP A 10 -7.11 -16.21 13.40
CA ASP A 10 -5.93 -16.39 12.57
C ASP A 10 -6.23 -16.12 11.08
N ALA A 11 -7.34 -16.66 10.57
CA ALA A 11 -7.78 -16.41 9.19
C ALA A 11 -8.06 -14.92 8.94
N THR A 12 -8.77 -14.25 9.86
CA THR A 12 -9.08 -12.83 9.76
C THR A 12 -7.80 -11.98 9.80
N ALA A 13 -6.85 -12.32 10.67
CA ALA A 13 -5.56 -11.63 10.72
C ALA A 13 -4.74 -11.80 9.43
N LYS A 14 -4.73 -13.00 8.83
CA LYS A 14 -4.07 -13.26 7.55
C LYS A 14 -4.74 -12.53 6.39
N ILE A 15 -6.07 -12.45 6.36
CA ILE A 15 -6.84 -11.68 5.38
C ILE A 15 -6.51 -10.19 5.51
N ALA A 16 -6.49 -9.64 6.72
CA ALA A 16 -6.10 -8.25 6.97
C ALA A 16 -4.67 -7.97 6.49
N LYS A 17 -3.73 -8.86 6.81
CA LYS A 17 -2.33 -8.74 6.35
C LYS A 17 -2.19 -8.76 4.83
N SER A 18 -2.98 -9.57 4.12
CA SER A 18 -3.01 -9.59 2.66
C SER A 18 -3.54 -8.27 2.09
N PHE A 19 -4.53 -7.66 2.73
CA PHE A 19 -5.05 -6.36 2.33
C PHE A 19 -4.03 -5.22 2.57
N ASP A 20 -3.34 -5.24 3.71
CA ASP A 20 -2.29 -4.27 4.01
C ASP A 20 -1.10 -4.39 3.04
N ALA A 21 -0.75 -5.62 2.65
CA ALA A 21 0.26 -5.87 1.63
C ALA A 21 -0.14 -5.27 0.27
N LEU A 22 -1.42 -5.39 -0.13
CA LEU A 22 -1.93 -4.75 -1.34
C LEU A 22 -1.83 -3.23 -1.27
N LYS A 23 -2.21 -2.62 -0.14
CA LYS A 23 -2.09 -1.17 0.05
C LYS A 23 -0.64 -0.69 -0.08
N ALA A 24 0.30 -1.43 0.51
CA ALA A 24 1.73 -1.12 0.39
C ALA A 24 2.21 -1.22 -1.07
N GLN A 25 1.76 -2.25 -1.81
CA GLN A 25 2.07 -2.40 -3.24
C GLN A 25 1.47 -1.26 -4.06
N PHE A 26 0.22 -0.87 -3.80
CA PHE A 26 -0.45 0.23 -4.49
C PHE A 26 0.17 1.60 -4.17
N ALA A 27 0.69 1.80 -2.96
CA ALA A 27 1.43 3.00 -2.60
C ALA A 27 2.73 3.15 -3.40
N GLY A 28 3.36 2.04 -3.78
CA GLY A 28 4.55 2.00 -4.63
C GLY A 28 4.28 2.27 -6.12
N LEU A 29 3.02 2.19 -6.58
CA LEU A 29 2.66 2.45 -7.96
C LEU A 29 2.65 3.97 -8.23
N ARG A 30 3.45 4.41 -9.20
CA ARG A 30 3.54 5.82 -9.60
C ARG A 30 2.33 6.19 -10.44
N THR A 31 1.33 6.81 -9.84
CA THR A 31 0.05 7.16 -10.48
C THR A 31 0.07 8.48 -11.24
N GLY A 32 1.20 9.19 -11.27
CA GLY A 32 1.32 10.54 -11.85
C GLY A 32 0.84 11.66 -10.91
N LYS A 33 0.22 11.33 -9.78
CA LYS A 33 -0.08 12.30 -8.71
C LYS A 33 1.11 12.51 -7.80
N ALA A 34 1.32 13.76 -7.43
CA ALA A 34 2.27 14.13 -6.39
C ALA A 34 1.76 13.65 -5.03
N SER A 35 2.58 12.85 -4.33
CA SER A 35 2.29 12.40 -2.97
C SER A 35 3.49 12.66 -2.07
N PRO A 36 3.29 13.16 -0.84
CA PRO A 36 4.36 13.31 0.14
C PRO A 36 5.16 12.02 0.34
N ALA A 37 4.49 10.85 0.28
CA ALA A 37 5.12 9.55 0.42
C ALA A 37 6.22 9.26 -0.61
N MET A 38 6.26 9.96 -1.73
CA MET A 38 7.32 9.81 -2.75
C MET A 38 8.67 10.30 -2.26
N VAL A 39 8.69 11.26 -1.35
CA VAL A 39 9.90 11.93 -0.86
C VAL A 39 10.16 11.73 0.64
N ASP A 40 9.15 11.32 1.41
CA ASP A 40 9.21 11.16 2.88
C ASP A 40 10.37 10.30 3.35
N GLN A 41 10.65 9.21 2.64
CA GLN A 41 11.64 8.19 3.02
C GLN A 41 13.05 8.48 2.49
N ILE A 42 13.21 9.50 1.64
CA ILE A 42 14.52 9.86 1.10
C ILE A 42 15.38 10.40 2.24
N LYS A 43 16.55 9.79 2.42
CA LYS A 43 17.52 10.19 3.43
C LYS A 43 18.45 11.25 2.87
N VAL A 44 18.55 12.36 3.58
CA VAL A 44 19.47 13.48 3.29
C VAL A 44 20.57 13.46 4.31
N ASP A 45 21.78 13.71 3.90
CA ASP A 45 22.90 13.90 4.83
C ASP A 45 22.73 15.27 5.53
N TYR A 46 22.37 15.22 6.80
CA TYR A 46 22.25 16.37 7.66
C TYR A 46 23.36 16.34 8.72
N TYR A 47 24.41 17.13 8.50
CA TYR A 47 25.59 17.15 9.35
C TYR A 47 26.19 15.76 9.65
N GLY A 48 26.32 14.92 8.63
CA GLY A 48 26.86 13.57 8.76
C GLY A 48 25.86 12.51 9.24
N CYS A 49 24.58 12.89 9.47
CA CYS A 49 23.52 11.97 9.88
C CYS A 49 22.48 11.80 8.78
N PRO A 50 22.24 10.57 8.26
CA PRO A 50 21.22 10.32 7.25
C PRO A 50 19.82 10.50 7.85
N THR A 51 19.17 11.63 7.56
CA THR A 51 17.88 12.03 8.12
C THR A 51 16.81 12.05 7.04
N PRO A 52 15.62 11.46 7.25
CA PRO A 52 14.51 11.50 6.30
C PRO A 52 14.02 12.94 6.05
N ILE A 53 13.67 13.26 4.80
CA ILE A 53 13.21 14.62 4.41
C ILE A 53 12.04 15.09 5.27
N LYS A 54 11.12 14.20 5.66
CA LYS A 54 9.97 14.53 6.53
C LYS A 54 10.37 15.17 7.87
N ASN A 55 11.59 14.89 8.35
CA ASN A 55 12.09 15.44 9.62
C ASN A 55 12.86 16.76 9.42
N LEU A 56 13.17 17.11 8.17
CA LEU A 56 13.97 18.30 7.83
C LEU A 56 13.14 19.45 7.28
N GLY A 57 11.85 19.21 6.98
CA GLY A 57 10.99 20.24 6.43
C GLY A 57 9.53 19.83 6.34
N THR A 58 8.68 20.82 6.02
CA THR A 58 7.27 20.60 5.76
C THR A 58 7.07 20.23 4.29
N ILE A 59 6.41 19.07 4.05
CA ILE A 59 6.06 18.60 2.71
C ILE A 59 4.59 18.90 2.48
N SER A 60 4.28 19.55 1.37
CA SER A 60 2.91 19.89 0.95
C SER A 60 2.73 19.64 -0.54
N THR A 61 1.50 19.42 -0.95
CA THR A 61 1.10 19.23 -2.36
C THR A 61 0.10 20.32 -2.73
N PRO A 62 0.58 21.54 -3.10
CA PRO A 62 -0.30 22.64 -3.46
C PRO A 62 -1.10 22.36 -4.72
N GLU A 63 -0.55 21.53 -5.61
CA GLU A 63 -1.18 21.11 -6.85
C GLU A 63 -1.12 19.58 -6.99
N PRO A 64 -2.02 18.95 -7.77
CA PRO A 64 -2.09 17.50 -7.92
C PRO A 64 -0.79 16.87 -8.43
N ARG A 65 0.10 17.64 -9.03
CA ARG A 65 1.35 17.18 -9.66
C ARG A 65 2.59 17.90 -9.14
N GLN A 66 2.47 18.68 -8.08
CA GLN A 66 3.58 19.44 -7.51
C GLN A 66 3.75 19.09 -6.02
N ILE A 67 4.96 18.71 -5.65
CA ILE A 67 5.37 18.59 -4.25
C ILE A 67 6.20 19.84 -3.93
N LYS A 68 5.84 20.49 -2.84
CA LYS A 68 6.59 21.62 -2.27
C LYS A 68 7.18 21.17 -0.95
N ILE A 69 8.49 21.29 -0.82
CA ILE A 69 9.23 21.01 0.42
C ILE A 69 9.77 22.34 0.93
N ALA A 70 9.35 22.73 2.13
CA ALA A 70 9.86 23.89 2.84
C ALA A 70 10.76 23.40 3.97
N PRO A 71 12.09 23.42 3.83
CA PRO A 71 12.99 22.99 4.87
C PRO A 71 12.95 23.96 6.06
N PHE A 72 13.17 23.45 7.27
CA PHE A 72 13.29 24.27 8.48
C PHE A 72 14.61 25.04 8.49
N ASP A 73 15.64 24.46 7.87
CA ASP A 73 16.96 25.07 7.70
C ASP A 73 17.25 25.27 6.20
N PRO A 74 17.41 26.52 5.72
CA PRO A 74 17.70 26.79 4.31
C PRO A 74 19.04 26.18 3.83
N THR A 75 19.98 25.93 4.72
CA THR A 75 21.30 25.38 4.34
C THR A 75 21.26 23.96 3.81
N VAL A 76 20.17 23.22 4.09
CA VAL A 76 20.01 21.82 3.65
C VAL A 76 19.37 21.67 2.28
N ILE A 77 18.95 22.76 1.64
CA ILE A 77 18.26 22.72 0.34
C ILE A 77 19.11 22.00 -0.72
N ASP A 78 20.39 22.30 -0.81
CA ASP A 78 21.30 21.70 -1.78
C ASP A 78 21.51 20.20 -1.50
N ALA A 79 21.61 19.83 -0.24
CA ALA A 79 21.73 18.43 0.17
C ALA A 79 20.43 17.65 -0.15
N MET A 80 19.26 18.25 0.10
CA MET A 80 17.95 17.68 -0.28
C MET A 80 17.84 17.52 -1.79
N ASN A 81 18.22 18.53 -2.56
CA ASN A 81 18.20 18.48 -4.02
C ASN A 81 19.06 17.32 -4.55
N LYS A 82 20.29 17.19 -4.06
CA LYS A 82 21.20 16.09 -4.43
C LYS A 82 20.62 14.73 -4.03
N ALA A 83 20.06 14.59 -2.85
CA ALA A 83 19.49 13.36 -2.34
C ALA A 83 18.26 12.91 -3.18
N ILE A 84 17.41 13.86 -3.59
CA ILE A 84 16.23 13.57 -4.44
C ILE A 84 16.68 13.13 -5.84
N LEU A 85 17.69 13.79 -6.41
CA LEU A 85 18.26 13.38 -7.70
C LEU A 85 18.92 12.00 -7.62
N ALA A 86 19.68 11.73 -6.56
CA ALA A 86 20.33 10.44 -6.32
C ALA A 86 19.33 9.29 -6.11
N ALA A 87 18.16 9.58 -5.51
CA ALA A 87 17.08 8.61 -5.34
C ALA A 87 16.44 8.17 -6.66
N ASN A 88 16.73 8.87 -7.76
CA ASN A 88 16.28 8.53 -9.12
C ASN A 88 14.78 8.18 -9.21
N ILE A 89 13.96 8.97 -8.52
CA ILE A 89 12.49 8.79 -8.50
C ILE A 89 11.80 9.33 -9.76
N GLY A 90 12.59 9.71 -10.81
CA GLY A 90 12.07 10.18 -12.11
C GLY A 90 11.45 11.58 -12.04
N VAL A 91 11.86 12.39 -11.09
CA VAL A 91 11.43 13.80 -10.96
C VAL A 91 12.64 14.71 -10.86
N THR A 92 12.48 15.95 -11.31
CA THR A 92 13.53 16.96 -11.22
C THR A 92 13.12 18.02 -10.20
N PRO A 93 13.82 18.13 -9.08
CA PRO A 93 13.56 19.18 -8.12
C PRO A 93 14.09 20.53 -8.64
N GLN A 94 13.34 21.60 -8.38
CA GLN A 94 13.70 23.00 -8.64
C GLN A 94 13.77 23.75 -7.31
N SER A 95 14.85 24.47 -7.09
CA SER A 95 15.05 25.27 -5.88
C SER A 95 14.76 26.74 -6.15
N ASP A 96 13.92 27.35 -5.32
CA ASP A 96 13.68 28.81 -5.28
C ASP A 96 14.52 29.48 -4.17
N GLY A 97 15.55 28.81 -3.65
CA GLY A 97 16.40 29.31 -2.55
C GLY A 97 15.79 29.22 -1.16
N LYS A 98 14.48 29.08 -1.03
CA LYS A 98 13.75 28.89 0.25
C LYS A 98 12.90 27.61 0.28
N VAL A 99 12.54 27.12 -0.87
CA VAL A 99 11.71 25.91 -1.02
C VAL A 99 12.17 25.09 -2.19
N LEU A 100 11.98 23.78 -2.11
CA LEU A 100 12.14 22.87 -3.23
C LEU A 100 10.76 22.56 -3.82
N ARG A 101 10.65 22.73 -5.13
CA ARG A 101 9.47 22.34 -5.92
C ARG A 101 9.83 21.15 -6.78
N ILE A 102 9.00 20.13 -6.73
CA ILE A 102 9.17 18.91 -7.50
C ILE A 102 7.92 18.75 -8.36
N THR A 103 8.10 18.79 -9.67
CA THR A 103 7.01 18.54 -10.61
C THR A 103 7.05 17.09 -11.05
N VAL A 104 5.94 16.38 -10.84
CA VAL A 104 5.77 15.01 -11.31
C VAL A 104 5.32 15.07 -12.77
N PRO A 105 6.08 14.44 -13.71
CA PRO A 105 5.72 14.45 -15.12
C PRO A 105 4.41 13.71 -15.37
N GLU A 106 3.69 14.11 -16.42
CA GLU A 106 2.49 13.39 -16.87
C GLU A 106 2.84 11.98 -17.31
N LEU A 107 1.96 11.06 -16.94
CA LEU A 107 1.97 9.74 -17.52
C LEU A 107 1.27 9.79 -18.89
N ASN A 108 1.90 9.25 -19.93
CA ASN A 108 1.21 9.02 -21.18
C ASN A 108 0.14 7.94 -21.02
N GLU A 109 -0.80 7.89 -21.95
CA GLU A 109 -1.95 6.99 -21.88
C GLU A 109 -1.55 5.50 -21.83
N GLU A 110 -0.49 5.13 -22.55
CA GLU A 110 0.05 3.77 -22.54
C GLU A 110 0.57 3.39 -21.16
N ARG A 111 1.31 4.29 -20.51
CA ARG A 111 1.85 4.04 -19.17
C ARG A 111 0.76 3.93 -18.10
N ARG A 112 -0.31 4.71 -18.23
CA ARG A 112 -1.49 4.59 -17.36
C ARG A 112 -2.12 3.20 -17.50
N LYS A 113 -2.30 2.70 -18.73
CA LYS A 113 -2.84 1.35 -19.00
C LYS A 113 -1.94 0.25 -18.42
N GLU A 114 -0.62 0.41 -18.52
CA GLU A 114 0.33 -0.52 -17.90
C GLU A 114 0.19 -0.56 -16.38
N ILE A 115 0.12 0.60 -15.72
CA ILE A 115 -0.06 0.70 -14.28
C ILE A 115 -1.35 0.04 -13.83
N VAL A 116 -2.46 0.28 -14.53
CA VAL A 116 -3.74 -0.38 -14.27
C VAL A 116 -3.62 -1.90 -14.42
N LYS A 117 -2.92 -2.39 -15.43
CA LYS A 117 -2.67 -3.82 -15.63
C LYS A 117 -1.86 -4.43 -14.46
N VAL A 118 -0.81 -3.73 -14.02
CA VAL A 118 -0.02 -4.15 -12.86
C VAL A 118 -0.88 -4.17 -11.59
N ALA A 119 -1.69 -3.13 -11.35
CA ALA A 119 -2.59 -3.07 -10.20
C ALA A 119 -3.59 -4.25 -10.20
N LYS A 120 -4.19 -4.59 -11.35
CA LYS A 120 -5.07 -5.76 -11.50
C LYS A 120 -4.36 -7.06 -11.16
N THR A 121 -3.14 -7.24 -11.64
CA THR A 121 -2.34 -8.45 -11.36
C THR A 121 -2.03 -8.57 -9.87
N GLN A 122 -1.65 -7.47 -9.22
CA GLN A 122 -1.38 -7.44 -7.77
C GLN A 122 -2.65 -7.72 -6.95
N ALA A 123 -3.77 -7.11 -7.33
CA ALA A 123 -5.06 -7.36 -6.67
C ALA A 123 -5.48 -8.84 -6.78
N GLU A 124 -5.36 -9.44 -7.97
CA GLU A 124 -5.72 -10.85 -8.15
C GLU A 124 -4.80 -11.79 -7.36
N ALA A 125 -3.51 -11.48 -7.29
CA ALA A 125 -2.57 -12.25 -6.46
C ALA A 125 -3.00 -12.25 -4.97
N GLN A 126 -3.45 -11.10 -4.44
CA GLN A 126 -3.93 -11.03 -3.05
C GLN A 126 -5.29 -11.73 -2.86
N LYS A 127 -6.19 -11.69 -3.85
CA LYS A 127 -7.43 -12.49 -3.80
C LYS A 127 -7.15 -13.98 -3.76
N VAL A 128 -6.18 -14.45 -4.54
CA VAL A 128 -5.72 -15.85 -4.49
C VAL A 128 -5.16 -16.19 -3.12
N ALA A 129 -4.35 -15.33 -2.53
CA ALA A 129 -3.84 -15.51 -1.17
C ALA A 129 -4.98 -15.64 -0.14
N MET A 130 -6.01 -14.76 -0.20
CA MET A 130 -7.17 -14.84 0.67
C MET A 130 -7.97 -16.14 0.48
N ARG A 131 -8.13 -16.60 -0.77
CA ARG A 131 -8.78 -17.88 -1.07
C ARG A 131 -8.01 -19.06 -0.49
N ASN A 132 -6.67 -19.01 -0.49
CA ASN A 132 -5.84 -20.03 0.13
C ASN A 132 -6.00 -20.01 1.66
N VAL A 133 -5.97 -18.83 2.29
CA VAL A 133 -6.24 -18.67 3.73
C VAL A 133 -7.60 -19.29 4.10
N ARG A 134 -8.63 -19.05 3.29
CA ARG A 134 -9.95 -19.66 3.50
C ARG A 134 -9.89 -21.19 3.44
N ARG A 135 -9.19 -21.76 2.45
CA ARG A 135 -9.04 -23.22 2.31
C ARG A 135 -8.36 -23.81 3.54
N ASP A 136 -7.24 -23.24 3.94
CA ASP A 136 -6.48 -23.69 5.11
C ASP A 136 -7.32 -23.61 6.39
N ALA A 137 -8.09 -22.52 6.57
CA ALA A 137 -8.98 -22.34 7.72
C ALA A 137 -10.14 -23.35 7.71
N ASN A 138 -10.73 -23.59 6.53
CA ASN A 138 -11.79 -24.59 6.38
C ASN A 138 -11.30 -26.01 6.71
N ASP A 139 -10.09 -26.37 6.27
CA ASP A 139 -9.49 -27.66 6.55
C ASP A 139 -9.16 -27.82 8.05
N ALA A 140 -8.70 -26.73 8.68
CA ALA A 140 -8.47 -26.71 10.12
C ALA A 140 -9.77 -26.93 10.91
N VAL A 141 -10.87 -26.27 10.54
CA VAL A 141 -12.18 -26.43 11.21
C VAL A 141 -12.73 -27.84 11.02
N LYS A 142 -12.67 -28.40 9.79
CA LYS A 142 -13.08 -29.79 9.51
C LYS A 142 -12.26 -30.80 10.31
N LYS A 143 -10.95 -30.53 10.50
CA LYS A 143 -10.11 -31.39 11.33
C LYS A 143 -10.54 -31.38 12.79
N LEU A 144 -10.92 -30.21 13.33
CA LEU A 144 -11.42 -30.11 14.71
C LEU A 144 -12.70 -30.92 14.92
N GLU A 145 -13.62 -30.93 13.94
CA GLU A 145 -14.82 -31.76 13.98
C GLU A 145 -14.44 -33.24 13.91
N LYS A 146 -13.60 -33.66 12.98
CA LYS A 146 -13.13 -35.05 12.85
C LYS A 146 -12.44 -35.55 14.11
N ASP A 147 -11.69 -34.68 14.78
CA ASP A 147 -11.05 -34.96 16.09
C ASP A 147 -12.06 -34.92 17.27
N LYS A 148 -13.36 -34.72 16.99
CA LYS A 148 -14.44 -34.59 17.98
C LYS A 148 -14.23 -33.46 19.00
N LYS A 149 -13.53 -32.41 18.65
CA LYS A 149 -13.29 -31.25 19.51
C LYS A 149 -14.40 -30.21 19.41
N ILE A 150 -15.19 -30.25 18.36
CA ILE A 150 -16.33 -29.37 18.10
C ILE A 150 -17.51 -30.18 17.53
N SER A 151 -18.71 -29.63 17.63
CA SER A 151 -19.90 -30.21 17.02
C SER A 151 -19.97 -29.94 15.52
N GLU A 152 -20.82 -30.69 14.79
CA GLU A 152 -21.09 -30.45 13.38
C GLU A 152 -21.70 -29.06 13.14
N ASP A 153 -22.56 -28.59 14.04
CA ASP A 153 -23.19 -27.27 13.97
C ASP A 153 -22.16 -26.16 14.16
N ASP A 154 -21.21 -26.34 15.11
CA ASP A 154 -20.10 -25.41 15.30
C ASP A 154 -19.19 -25.35 14.07
N MET A 155 -18.95 -26.51 13.44
CA MET A 155 -18.20 -26.58 12.18
C MET A 155 -18.91 -25.78 11.09
N LYS A 156 -20.21 -26.01 10.84
CA LYS A 156 -20.98 -25.29 9.82
C LYS A 156 -20.95 -23.78 10.09
N ALA A 157 -21.24 -23.36 11.30
CA ALA A 157 -21.20 -21.95 11.69
C ALA A 157 -19.78 -21.34 11.54
N GLY A 158 -18.74 -22.12 11.78
CA GLY A 158 -17.35 -21.73 11.57
C GLY A 158 -17.01 -21.50 10.09
N LEU A 159 -17.41 -22.42 9.22
CA LEU A 159 -17.22 -22.34 7.78
C LEU A 159 -17.92 -21.10 7.19
N ASP A 160 -19.16 -20.82 7.62
CA ASP A 160 -19.92 -19.64 7.17
C ASP A 160 -19.23 -18.33 7.58
N LYS A 161 -18.71 -18.26 8.82
CA LYS A 161 -17.96 -17.07 9.28
C LYS A 161 -16.66 -16.87 8.51
N ILE A 162 -15.92 -17.93 8.20
CA ILE A 162 -14.69 -17.89 7.40
C ILE A 162 -15.03 -17.45 5.96
N GLN A 163 -16.10 -17.96 5.38
CA GLN A 163 -16.57 -17.56 4.05
C GLN A 163 -16.88 -16.06 4.04
N LYS A 164 -17.71 -15.60 4.97
CA LYS A 164 -18.05 -14.17 5.08
C LYS A 164 -16.84 -13.27 5.25
N ALA A 165 -15.91 -13.62 6.13
CA ALA A 165 -14.68 -12.85 6.33
C ALA A 165 -13.83 -12.78 5.05
N THR A 166 -13.80 -13.85 4.25
CA THR A 166 -13.09 -13.88 2.98
C THR A 166 -13.78 -13.01 1.92
N ASP A 167 -15.11 -13.10 1.83
CA ASP A 167 -15.90 -12.30 0.87
C ASP A 167 -15.79 -10.80 1.18
N ASP A 168 -15.86 -10.43 2.45
CA ASP A 168 -15.64 -9.05 2.91
C ASP A 168 -14.21 -8.56 2.57
N GLY A 169 -13.21 -9.44 2.73
CA GLY A 169 -11.83 -9.15 2.36
C GLY A 169 -11.65 -8.92 0.84
N ILE A 170 -12.25 -9.77 0.02
CA ILE A 170 -12.22 -9.66 -1.45
C ILE A 170 -12.94 -8.38 -1.91
N ALA A 171 -14.09 -8.06 -1.31
CA ALA A 171 -14.83 -6.83 -1.61
C ALA A 171 -14.00 -5.57 -1.31
N LYS A 172 -13.22 -5.57 -0.23
CA LYS A 172 -12.29 -4.48 0.08
C LYS A 172 -11.18 -4.35 -0.96
N ILE A 173 -10.62 -5.47 -1.44
CA ILE A 173 -9.63 -5.47 -2.53
C ILE A 173 -10.24 -4.88 -3.81
N ASP A 174 -11.47 -5.26 -4.18
CA ASP A 174 -12.13 -4.75 -5.37
C ASP A 174 -12.41 -3.25 -5.27
N ALA A 175 -12.84 -2.77 -4.11
CA ALA A 175 -13.05 -1.35 -3.87
C ALA A 175 -11.74 -0.55 -3.98
N GLU A 176 -10.64 -1.05 -3.39
CA GLU A 176 -9.33 -0.40 -3.44
C GLU A 176 -8.76 -0.39 -4.86
N LEU A 177 -8.92 -1.49 -5.61
CA LEU A 177 -8.53 -1.57 -7.03
C LEU A 177 -9.29 -0.54 -7.87
N LYS A 178 -10.61 -0.46 -7.71
CA LYS A 178 -11.45 0.51 -8.44
C LYS A 178 -11.06 1.96 -8.11
N ALA A 179 -10.79 2.25 -6.84
CA ALA A 179 -10.30 3.56 -6.42
C ALA A 179 -8.96 3.89 -7.09
N LYS A 180 -8.03 2.91 -7.13
CA LYS A 180 -6.72 3.08 -7.74
C LYS A 180 -6.80 3.24 -9.27
N GLU A 181 -7.66 2.50 -9.94
CA GLU A 181 -7.93 2.67 -11.38
C GLU A 181 -8.43 4.08 -11.68
N SER A 182 -9.42 4.56 -10.90
CA SER A 182 -9.96 5.92 -11.05
C SER A 182 -8.88 6.98 -10.80
N GLU A 183 -8.02 6.77 -9.80
CA GLU A 183 -6.91 7.67 -9.49
C GLU A 183 -5.91 7.78 -10.67
N VAL A 184 -5.53 6.65 -11.26
CA VAL A 184 -4.58 6.61 -12.39
C VAL A 184 -5.18 7.23 -13.66
N MET A 185 -6.48 7.07 -13.88
CA MET A 185 -7.16 7.56 -15.09
C MET A 185 -7.59 9.02 -14.99
N ALA A 186 -7.76 9.58 -13.78
CA ALA A 186 -8.24 10.94 -13.55
C ALA A 186 -7.14 12.03 -13.64
N VAL A 187 -5.89 11.67 -13.88
CA VAL A 187 -4.72 12.59 -13.91
C VAL A 187 -4.37 13.00 -15.32
#